data_ae4f85a88fca46a38465eec7b2a5295c
#
_entry.id   ae4f85a88fca46a38465eec7b2a5295c
#
_cell.length_a   1.000
_cell.length_b   1.000
_cell.length_c   1.000
_cell.angle_alpha   90.00
_cell.angle_beta   90.00
_cell.angle_gamma   90.00
#
_symmetry.space_group_name_H-M   'P 1'
#
loop_
_entity.id
_entity.type
_entity.pdbx_description
1 polymer ?
#
loop_
_entity_poly.entity_id
_entity_poly.type
_entity_poly.pdbx_seq_one_letter_code
_entity_poly.pdbx_strand_id
1 'polypeptide(L)'
;VRDWRFKEWIFVTGGCRRREIYNPIRCALRELEEETRGVISLKNGQYTEFKFIHKESPTVDLEYNVFIFFVNYTRSQQNEFVRRFYEEKQKTSVKKALHQPYKKTYDENDFMSFDTLEEYNSRKRWKLIVDNVIKNPEFYSCISSHNRKTFSIK
;
A
#
# COMPACT_ATOMS: atom_id res chain seq x y z
N VAL A 1 3.88 3.42 3.26
CA VAL A 1 4.73 4.34 2.47
C VAL A 1 4.35 5.78 2.73
N ARG A 2 5.26 6.70 2.46
CA ARG A 2 5.02 8.13 2.60
C ARG A 2 5.15 8.82 1.24
N ASP A 3 4.07 9.53 0.85
CA ASP A 3 4.05 10.33 -0.37
C ASP A 3 5.05 11.49 -0.27
N TRP A 4 5.86 11.70 -1.30
CA TRP A 4 6.90 12.73 -1.29
C TRP A 4 6.37 14.17 -1.35
N ARG A 5 5.16 14.35 -1.93
CA ARG A 5 4.58 15.68 -2.14
C ARG A 5 3.91 16.23 -0.88
N PHE A 6 3.06 15.42 -0.25
CA PHE A 6 2.26 15.83 0.90
C PHE A 6 2.88 15.42 2.23
N LYS A 7 3.92 14.55 2.20
CA LYS A 7 4.57 14.00 3.39
C LYS A 7 3.59 13.28 4.32
N GLU A 8 2.61 12.62 3.72
CA GLU A 8 1.60 11.85 4.43
C GLU A 8 1.85 10.36 4.29
N TRP A 9 1.69 9.65 5.40
CA TRP A 9 1.79 8.19 5.42
C TRP A 9 0.47 7.58 4.98
N ILE A 10 0.56 6.66 4.05
CA ILE A 10 -0.59 5.99 3.44
C ILE A 10 -0.35 4.49 3.37
N PHE A 11 -1.43 3.73 3.27
CA PHE A 11 -1.36 2.37 2.73
C PHE A 11 -1.08 2.48 1.23
N VAL A 12 -0.57 1.41 0.64
CA VAL A 12 -0.37 1.38 -0.82
C VAL A 12 -1.70 1.69 -1.51
N THR A 13 -1.73 2.73 -2.31
CA THR A 13 -2.94 3.23 -2.95
C THR A 13 -2.61 3.79 -4.32
N GLY A 14 -3.41 3.45 -5.32
CA GLY A 14 -3.23 4.00 -6.64
C GLY A 14 -4.46 3.87 -7.52
N GLY A 15 -4.42 4.55 -8.65
CA GLY A 15 -5.47 4.52 -9.67
C GLY A 15 -5.29 3.37 -10.65
N CYS A 16 -6.39 2.70 -10.98
CA CYS A 16 -6.38 1.63 -11.96
C CYS A 16 -6.22 2.17 -13.38
N ARG A 17 -5.39 1.52 -14.17
CA ARG A 17 -5.30 1.76 -15.60
C ARG A 17 -6.57 1.28 -16.29
N ARG A 18 -6.87 1.83 -17.45
CA ARG A 18 -8.08 1.52 -18.23
C ARG A 18 -8.31 0.01 -18.39
N ARG A 19 -7.26 -0.75 -18.69
CA ARG A 19 -7.32 -2.21 -18.84
C ARG A 19 -7.43 -3.00 -17.53
N GLU A 20 -7.32 -2.34 -16.38
CA GLU A 20 -7.39 -2.95 -15.06
C GLU A 20 -8.73 -2.72 -14.35
N ILE A 21 -9.61 -1.90 -14.93
CA ILE A 21 -10.88 -1.49 -14.30
C ILE A 21 -11.74 -2.71 -13.90
N TYR A 22 -11.73 -3.75 -14.72
CA TYR A 22 -12.49 -4.98 -14.44
C TYR A 22 -11.73 -6.01 -13.60
N ASN A 23 -10.50 -5.69 -13.19
CA ASN A 23 -9.69 -6.56 -12.36
C ASN A 23 -8.93 -5.75 -11.30
N PRO A 24 -9.65 -5.26 -10.25
CA PRO A 24 -9.05 -4.38 -9.25
C PRO A 24 -7.87 -4.98 -8.48
N ILE A 25 -7.87 -6.30 -8.26
CA ILE A 25 -6.75 -6.97 -7.57
C ILE A 25 -5.45 -6.83 -8.36
N ARG A 26 -5.51 -6.92 -9.68
CA ARG A 26 -4.33 -6.72 -10.54
C ARG A 26 -3.79 -5.30 -10.43
N CYS A 27 -4.69 -4.33 -10.37
CA CYS A 27 -4.37 -2.93 -10.13
C CYS A 27 -3.64 -2.76 -8.79
N ALA A 28 -4.21 -3.33 -7.72
CA ALA A 28 -3.63 -3.25 -6.38
C ALA A 28 -2.23 -3.87 -6.31
N LEU A 29 -2.03 -5.02 -6.95
CA LEU A 29 -0.73 -5.71 -6.97
C LEU A 29 0.32 -4.90 -7.75
N ARG A 30 -0.07 -4.27 -8.85
CA ARG A 30 0.82 -3.38 -9.61
C ARG A 30 1.22 -2.16 -8.77
N GLU A 31 0.26 -1.53 -8.12
CA GLU A 31 0.53 -0.37 -7.26
C GLU A 31 1.43 -0.74 -6.07
N LEU A 32 1.24 -1.92 -5.49
CA LEU A 32 2.12 -2.41 -4.44
C LEU A 32 3.57 -2.48 -4.91
N GLU A 33 3.81 -3.04 -6.08
CA GLU A 33 5.15 -3.13 -6.66
C GLU A 33 5.72 -1.74 -6.95
N GLU A 34 4.96 -0.88 -7.61
CA GLU A 34 5.42 0.48 -7.96
C GLU A 34 5.70 1.33 -6.71
N GLU A 35 4.80 1.34 -5.74
CA GLU A 35 4.94 2.17 -4.55
C GLU A 35 6.00 1.67 -3.57
N THR A 36 6.39 0.41 -3.65
CA THR A 36 7.52 -0.15 -2.88
C THR A 36 8.82 -0.21 -3.69
N ARG A 37 8.88 0.47 -4.83
CA ARG A 37 10.03 0.53 -5.75
C ARG A 37 10.49 -0.86 -6.22
N GLY A 38 9.54 -1.76 -6.45
CA GLY A 38 9.80 -3.12 -6.90
C GLY A 38 10.25 -4.07 -5.80
N VAL A 39 10.32 -3.62 -4.56
CA VAL A 39 10.85 -4.42 -3.44
C VAL A 39 9.85 -5.49 -3.01
N ILE A 40 8.56 -5.17 -2.97
CA ILE A 40 7.52 -6.11 -2.60
C ILE A 40 6.67 -6.40 -3.83
N SER A 41 6.61 -7.67 -4.21
CA SER A 41 5.78 -8.17 -5.29
C SER A 41 5.04 -9.40 -4.81
N LEU A 42 3.70 -9.34 -4.83
CA LEU A 42 2.83 -10.46 -4.47
C LEU A 42 2.11 -10.94 -5.73
N LYS A 43 2.21 -12.22 -6.04
CA LYS A 43 1.53 -12.83 -7.19
C LYS A 43 0.34 -13.67 -6.76
N ASN A 44 0.48 -14.38 -5.64
CA ASN A 44 -0.54 -15.21 -5.05
C ASN A 44 -0.50 -15.00 -3.54
N GLY A 45 -1.65 -15.15 -2.90
CA GLY A 45 -1.71 -15.02 -1.45
C GLY A 45 -3.14 -15.01 -0.96
N GLN A 46 -3.31 -15.22 0.32
CA GLN A 46 -4.60 -15.07 0.96
C GLN A 46 -4.86 -13.60 1.21
N TYR A 47 -6.03 -13.16 0.83
CA TYR A 47 -6.47 -11.81 1.11
C TYR A 47 -7.97 -11.78 1.41
N THR A 48 -8.38 -10.72 2.08
CA THR A 48 -9.77 -10.34 2.21
C THR A 48 -9.95 -8.98 1.55
N GLU A 49 -11.19 -8.65 1.22
CA GLU A 49 -11.46 -7.37 0.55
C GLU A 49 -12.74 -6.72 1.07
N PHE A 50 -12.76 -5.41 0.99
CA PHE A 50 -13.97 -4.62 1.13
C PHE A 50 -13.89 -3.39 0.24
N LYS A 51 -15.02 -2.72 0.08
CA LYS A 51 -15.14 -1.54 -0.79
C LYS A 51 -15.71 -0.37 -0.02
N PHE A 52 -15.34 0.84 -0.44
CA PHE A 52 -16.01 2.04 0.01
C PHE A 52 -16.09 3.04 -1.15
N ILE A 53 -17.05 3.97 -1.05
CA ILE A 53 -17.23 5.04 -2.01
C ILE A 53 -16.79 6.34 -1.36
N HIS A 54 -15.90 7.08 -2.02
CA HIS A 54 -15.47 8.41 -1.63
C HIS A 54 -16.02 9.42 -2.61
N LYS A 55 -16.72 10.41 -2.09
CA LYS A 55 -17.25 11.51 -2.90
C LYS A 55 -16.13 12.55 -3.09
N GLU A 56 -15.50 12.55 -4.26
CA GLU A 56 -14.41 13.47 -4.58
C GLU A 56 -14.95 14.89 -4.84
N SER A 57 -16.13 14.98 -5.46
CA SER A 57 -16.84 16.23 -5.72
C SER A 57 -18.34 15.99 -5.67
N PRO A 58 -19.19 17.03 -5.74
CA PRO A 58 -20.66 16.84 -5.75
C PRO A 58 -21.16 15.93 -6.88
N THR A 59 -20.37 15.77 -7.96
CA THR A 59 -20.77 15.01 -9.16
C THR A 59 -19.90 13.77 -9.41
N VAL A 60 -18.82 13.55 -8.64
CA VAL A 60 -17.88 12.46 -8.87
C VAL A 60 -17.73 11.60 -7.63
N ASP A 61 -18.15 10.34 -7.75
CA ASP A 61 -17.91 9.31 -6.74
C ASP A 61 -16.79 8.38 -7.22
N LEU A 62 -15.82 8.11 -6.33
CA LEU A 62 -14.77 7.14 -6.58
C LEU A 62 -15.00 5.90 -5.75
N GLU A 63 -14.97 4.74 -6.40
CA GLU A 63 -15.02 3.45 -5.73
C GLU A 63 -13.60 2.99 -5.41
N TYR A 64 -13.36 2.70 -4.14
CA TYR A 64 -12.11 2.14 -3.66
C TYR A 64 -12.30 0.67 -3.29
N ASN A 65 -11.39 -0.16 -3.78
CA ASN A 65 -11.32 -1.57 -3.41
C ASN A 65 -10.11 -1.74 -2.48
N VAL A 66 -10.36 -2.24 -1.27
CA VAL A 66 -9.32 -2.47 -0.28
C VAL A 66 -9.02 -3.95 -0.21
N PHE A 67 -7.77 -4.33 -0.46
CA PHE A 67 -7.30 -5.70 -0.37
C PHE A 67 -6.34 -5.82 0.80
N ILE A 68 -6.62 -6.72 1.72
CA ILE A 68 -5.77 -6.98 2.88
C ILE A 68 -5.10 -8.33 2.66
N PHE A 69 -3.80 -8.31 2.40
CA PHE A 69 -2.99 -9.51 2.25
C PHE A 69 -2.36 -9.89 3.58
N PHE A 70 -2.41 -11.17 3.91
CA PHE A 70 -1.83 -11.71 5.12
C PHE A 70 -0.52 -12.40 4.78
N VAL A 71 0.59 -11.84 5.27
CA VAL A 71 1.94 -12.31 4.98
C VAL A 71 2.71 -12.50 6.28
N ASN A 72 3.63 -13.47 6.30
CA ASN A 72 4.47 -13.76 7.44
C ASN A 72 5.91 -13.30 7.16
N TYR A 73 6.15 -12.00 7.30
CA TYR A 73 7.49 -11.45 7.18
C TYR A 73 8.14 -11.38 8.56
N THR A 74 9.29 -12.04 8.71
CA THR A 74 10.10 -11.92 9.92
C THR A 74 10.64 -10.50 10.06
N ARG A 75 11.10 -10.13 11.24
CA ARG A 75 11.74 -8.84 11.46
C ARG A 75 12.94 -8.65 10.52
N SER A 76 13.72 -9.70 10.32
CA SER A 76 14.87 -9.68 9.40
C SER A 76 14.43 -9.41 7.96
N GLN A 77 13.36 -10.06 7.48
CA GLN A 77 12.82 -9.82 6.14
C GLN A 77 12.28 -8.40 6.00
N GLN A 78 11.57 -7.89 7.00
CA GLN A 78 11.06 -6.51 7.01
C GLN A 78 12.21 -5.50 6.89
N ASN A 79 13.26 -5.69 7.67
CA ASN A 79 14.45 -4.84 7.64
C ASN A 79 15.12 -4.87 6.27
N GLU A 80 15.20 -6.04 5.65
CA GLU A 80 15.77 -6.22 4.32
C GLU A 80 14.95 -5.50 3.25
N PHE A 81 13.61 -5.58 3.31
CA PHE A 81 12.75 -4.86 2.38
C PHE A 81 12.92 -3.35 2.50
N VAL A 82 12.98 -2.83 3.71
CA VAL A 82 13.21 -1.40 3.96
C VAL A 82 14.57 -0.96 3.43
N ARG A 83 15.62 -1.75 3.67
CA ARG A 83 16.97 -1.50 3.16
C ARG A 83 16.98 -1.42 1.63
N ARG A 84 16.35 -2.39 0.97
CA ARG A 84 16.26 -2.43 -0.50
C ARG A 84 15.47 -1.26 -1.07
N PHE A 85 14.41 -0.83 -0.39
CA PHE A 85 13.66 0.36 -0.80
C PHE A 85 14.57 1.61 -0.87
N TYR A 86 15.38 1.83 0.15
CA TYR A 86 16.31 2.96 0.17
C TYR A 86 17.44 2.83 -0.84
N GLU A 87 17.92 1.63 -1.11
CA GLU A 87 18.86 1.39 -2.19
C GLU A 87 18.29 1.77 -3.55
N GLU A 88 17.07 1.36 -3.84
CA GLU A 88 16.39 1.71 -5.10
C GLU A 88 16.12 3.21 -5.19
N LYS A 89 15.76 3.85 -4.09
CA LYS A 89 15.62 5.30 -4.01
C LYS A 89 16.93 6.01 -4.33
N GLN A 90 18.04 5.53 -3.80
CA GLN A 90 19.38 6.09 -4.04
C GLN A 90 19.77 5.93 -5.51
N LYS A 91 19.57 4.77 -6.10
CA LYS A 91 19.83 4.53 -7.52
C LYS A 91 19.05 5.50 -8.41
N THR A 92 17.78 5.73 -8.09
CA THR A 92 16.95 6.70 -8.82
C THR A 92 17.49 8.12 -8.69
N SER A 93 17.92 8.52 -7.49
CA SER A 93 18.52 9.84 -7.25
C SER A 93 19.77 10.06 -8.08
N VAL A 94 20.63 9.04 -8.19
CA VAL A 94 21.84 9.09 -9.04
C VAL A 94 21.46 9.24 -10.51
N LYS A 95 20.50 8.46 -11.00
CA LYS A 95 20.03 8.56 -12.39
C LYS A 95 19.48 9.95 -12.70
N LYS A 96 18.69 10.54 -11.79
CA LYS A 96 18.19 11.91 -11.93
C LYS A 96 19.32 12.93 -12.04
N ALA A 97 20.31 12.83 -11.16
CA ALA A 97 21.48 13.73 -11.16
C ALA A 97 22.27 13.65 -12.45
N LEU A 98 22.33 12.46 -13.08
CA LEU A 98 23.06 12.21 -14.33
C LEU A 98 22.17 12.34 -15.59
N HIS A 99 20.91 12.81 -15.43
CA HIS A 99 19.92 12.91 -16.51
C HIS A 99 19.71 11.59 -17.25
N GLN A 100 19.77 10.47 -16.55
CA GLN A 100 19.55 9.14 -17.11
C GLN A 100 18.07 8.74 -16.95
N PRO A 101 17.54 7.85 -17.83
CA PRO A 101 16.17 7.35 -17.71
C PRO A 101 15.91 6.58 -16.41
N TYR A 102 14.75 6.78 -15.83
CA TYR A 102 14.29 6.04 -14.66
C TYR A 102 12.76 5.84 -14.72
N LYS A 103 12.24 4.89 -13.95
CA LYS A 103 10.81 4.61 -13.89
C LYS A 103 10.12 5.62 -12.95
N LYS A 104 9.39 6.57 -13.52
CA LYS A 104 8.70 7.63 -12.75
C LYS A 104 7.65 7.07 -11.80
N THR A 105 6.96 5.99 -12.18
CA THR A 105 5.96 5.35 -11.34
C THR A 105 6.55 4.69 -10.09
N TYR A 106 7.86 4.41 -10.09
CA TYR A 106 8.59 3.88 -8.93
C TYR A 106 9.16 4.98 -8.03
N ASP A 107 8.98 6.26 -8.39
CA ASP A 107 9.57 7.39 -7.68
C ASP A 107 8.50 8.32 -7.08
N GLU A 108 7.48 7.74 -6.47
CA GLU A 108 6.36 8.49 -5.89
C GLU A 108 6.40 8.56 -4.35
N ASN A 109 7.11 7.64 -3.71
CA ASN A 109 7.22 7.59 -2.26
C ASN A 109 8.67 7.77 -1.80
N ASP A 110 8.87 8.49 -0.72
CA ASP A 110 10.20 8.76 -0.18
C ASP A 110 10.58 7.89 1.03
N PHE A 111 9.60 7.28 1.70
CA PHE A 111 9.82 6.39 2.83
C PHE A 111 8.92 5.17 2.79
N MET A 112 9.41 4.08 3.37
CA MET A 112 8.69 2.83 3.61
C MET A 112 8.98 2.36 5.03
N SER A 113 7.95 1.87 5.72
CA SER A 113 8.13 1.22 7.03
C SER A 113 7.08 0.12 7.22
N PHE A 114 7.40 -0.80 8.13
CA PHE A 114 6.46 -1.79 8.65
C PHE A 114 6.05 -1.31 10.04
N ASP A 115 4.80 -0.93 10.19
CA ASP A 115 4.27 -0.33 11.41
C ASP A 115 3.26 -1.24 12.08
N THR A 116 3.20 -1.20 13.40
CA THR A 116 1.99 -1.59 14.13
C THR A 116 0.90 -0.55 13.86
N LEU A 117 -0.35 -0.88 14.14
CA LEU A 117 -1.44 0.07 14.01
C LEU A 117 -1.23 1.28 14.93
N GLU A 118 -0.70 1.07 16.14
CA GLU A 118 -0.37 2.14 17.07
C GLU A 118 0.69 3.09 16.51
N GLU A 119 1.78 2.55 15.96
CA GLU A 119 2.83 3.35 15.31
C GLU A 119 2.28 4.15 14.14
N TYR A 120 1.46 3.52 13.28
CA TYR A 120 0.82 4.19 12.15
C TYR A 120 -0.10 5.32 12.62
N ASN A 121 -0.86 5.11 13.68
CA ASN A 121 -1.77 6.10 14.23
C ASN A 121 -1.05 7.33 14.79
N SER A 122 0.23 7.25 15.13
CA SER A 122 1.04 8.38 15.59
C SER A 122 1.62 9.23 14.48
N ARG A 123 1.53 8.79 13.22
CA ARG A 123 2.11 9.47 12.06
C ARG A 123 1.14 10.50 11.47
N LYS A 124 1.67 11.43 10.65
CA LYS A 124 0.84 12.26 9.78
C LYS A 124 0.26 11.38 8.67
N ARG A 125 -1.04 11.14 8.71
CA ARG A 125 -1.72 10.17 7.86
C ARG A 125 -2.63 10.86 6.85
N TRP A 126 -2.80 10.26 5.70
CA TRP A 126 -3.78 10.72 4.72
C TRP A 126 -5.20 10.50 5.26
N LYS A 127 -5.96 11.58 5.33
CA LYS A 127 -7.31 11.60 5.94
C LYS A 127 -8.26 10.56 5.32
N LEU A 128 -8.20 10.36 4.01
CA LEU A 128 -9.03 9.38 3.32
C LEU A 128 -8.84 7.97 3.88
N ILE A 129 -7.59 7.57 4.13
CA ILE A 129 -7.27 6.26 4.73
C ILE A 129 -7.80 6.18 6.16
N VAL A 130 -7.62 7.25 6.94
CA VAL A 130 -8.11 7.27 8.32
C VAL A 130 -9.64 7.11 8.36
N ASP A 131 -10.34 7.92 7.59
CA ASP A 131 -11.81 7.97 7.66
C ASP A 131 -12.49 6.75 7.04
N ASN A 132 -11.93 6.18 5.97
CA ASN A 132 -12.61 5.13 5.21
C ASN A 132 -12.02 3.72 5.39
N VAL A 133 -10.83 3.61 5.94
CA VAL A 133 -10.20 2.31 6.20
C VAL A 133 -10.03 2.08 7.69
N ILE A 134 -9.28 2.94 8.38
CA ILE A 134 -8.97 2.75 9.81
C ILE A 134 -10.25 2.80 10.67
N LYS A 135 -11.17 3.71 10.36
CA LYS A 135 -12.45 3.84 11.08
C LYS A 135 -13.56 2.92 10.56
N ASN A 136 -13.30 2.18 9.49
CA ASN A 136 -14.29 1.29 8.89
C ASN A 136 -14.36 -0.03 9.66
N PRO A 137 -15.54 -0.43 10.18
CA PRO A 137 -15.70 -1.71 10.89
C PRO A 137 -15.31 -2.93 10.05
N GLU A 138 -15.48 -2.88 8.74
CA GLU A 138 -15.12 -3.99 7.84
C GLU A 138 -13.61 -4.29 7.84
N PHE A 139 -12.75 -3.28 8.03
CA PHE A 139 -11.31 -3.47 8.16
C PHE A 139 -10.98 -4.41 9.32
N TYR A 140 -11.58 -4.16 10.48
CA TYR A 140 -11.35 -4.99 11.68
C TYR A 140 -12.04 -6.36 11.59
N SER A 141 -13.22 -6.42 10.96
CA SER A 141 -13.90 -7.69 10.68
C SER A 141 -13.06 -8.62 9.82
N CYS A 142 -12.44 -8.11 8.76
CA CYS A 142 -11.56 -8.87 7.89
C CYS A 142 -10.37 -9.44 8.64
N ILE A 143 -9.72 -8.63 9.48
CA ILE A 143 -8.56 -9.06 10.28
C ILE A 143 -9.00 -10.09 11.33
N SER A 144 -10.08 -9.84 12.05
CA SER A 144 -10.59 -10.76 13.09
C SER A 144 -11.02 -12.09 12.49
N SER A 145 -11.65 -12.09 11.33
CA SER A 145 -12.06 -13.31 10.62
C SER A 145 -10.86 -14.16 10.22
N HIS A 146 -9.79 -13.54 9.74
CA HIS A 146 -8.54 -14.25 9.42
C HIS A 146 -7.90 -14.85 10.67
N ASN A 147 -7.80 -14.08 11.75
CA ASN A 147 -7.22 -14.55 13.02
C ASN A 147 -7.99 -15.74 13.60
N ARG A 148 -9.32 -15.72 13.54
CA ARG A 148 -10.16 -16.85 13.99
C ARG A 148 -9.89 -18.10 13.15
N LYS A 149 -9.79 -18.00 11.84
CA LYS A 149 -9.45 -19.13 10.97
C LYS A 149 -8.08 -19.70 11.28
N THR A 150 -7.11 -18.85 11.53
CA THR A 150 -5.75 -19.26 11.87
C THR A 150 -5.71 -20.01 13.21
N PHE A 151 -6.47 -19.57 14.21
CA PHE A 151 -6.54 -20.24 15.51
C PHE A 151 -7.40 -21.50 15.51
N SER A 152 -8.40 -21.59 14.63
CA SER A 152 -9.27 -22.78 14.55
C SER A 152 -8.61 -23.99 13.88
N ILE A 153 -7.52 -23.81 13.16
CA ILE A 153 -6.75 -24.89 12.53
C ILE A 153 -5.83 -25.59 13.55
N LYS A 154 -5.66 -25.04 14.70
CA LYS A 154 -4.93 -25.67 15.80
C LYS A 154 -5.79 -26.68 16.51
#